data_7cfa674363272eb53021752fc800f921
#
_entry.id   7cfa674363272eb53021752fc800f921
#
_cell.length_a   1.000
_cell.length_b   1.000
_cell.length_c   1.000
_cell.angle_alpha   90.00
_cell.angle_beta   90.00
_cell.angle_gamma   90.00
#
_symmetry.space_group_name_H-M   'P 1'
#
loop_
_entity.id
_entity.type
_entity.pdbx_description
1 polymer ?
#
loop_
_entity_poly.entity_id
_entity_poly.type
_entity_poly.pdbx_seq_one_letter_code
_entity_poly.pdbx_strand_id
1 'polypeptide(L)'
;MYKIMLCCSAGMSPSLLVRKMVDAAKERDLPVQIDAYGVAEFDMQFPQYQVVLLGPQVKYMLKMLSEKAAPLNIPVQPIDTMDYGMQRGDNVLNYALSLIAAAH
;
A
#
# COMPACT_ATOMS: atom_id res chain seq x y z
N MET A 1 15.52 -0.50 2.43
CA MET A 1 14.38 -1.34 1.99
C MET A 1 13.11 -0.53 2.05
N TYR A 2 12.34 -0.56 0.98
CA TYR A 2 11.05 0.14 0.93
C TYR A 2 9.98 -0.73 1.57
N LYS A 3 9.30 -0.22 2.58
CA LYS A 3 8.25 -0.96 3.28
C LYS A 3 6.89 -0.41 2.90
N ILE A 4 6.09 -1.24 2.24
CA ILE A 4 4.81 -0.86 1.66
C ILE A 4 3.72 -1.73 2.27
N MET A 5 2.67 -1.10 2.78
CA MET A 5 1.52 -1.81 3.34
C MET A 5 0.31 -1.64 2.42
N LEU A 6 -0.35 -2.74 2.12
CA LEU A 6 -1.65 -2.70 1.45
C LEU A 6 -2.71 -2.99 2.51
N CYS A 7 -3.77 -2.20 2.52
CA CYS A 7 -4.84 -2.33 3.49
C CYS A 7 -6.15 -2.56 2.74
N CYS A 8 -6.83 -3.67 3.03
CA CYS A 8 -8.04 -4.07 2.34
C CYS A 8 -9.11 -4.45 3.35
N SER A 9 -10.35 -4.67 2.88
CA SER A 9 -11.41 -5.14 3.75
C SER A 9 -11.15 -6.58 4.19
N ALA A 10 -11.71 -6.95 5.35
CA ALA A 10 -11.57 -8.30 5.88
C ALA A 10 -12.09 -9.32 4.86
N GLY A 11 -11.37 -10.43 4.72
CA GLY A 11 -11.74 -11.48 3.78
C GLY A 11 -11.29 -11.25 2.36
N MET A 12 -10.78 -10.07 2.03
CA MET A 12 -10.19 -9.79 0.72
C MET A 12 -8.70 -10.07 0.77
N SER A 13 -8.18 -10.75 -0.25
CA SER A 13 -6.76 -11.05 -0.30
C SER A 13 -6.14 -10.48 -1.58
N PRO A 14 -5.33 -9.43 -1.49
CA PRO A 14 -4.61 -8.91 -2.65
C PRO A 14 -3.30 -9.66 -2.90
N SER A 15 -3.22 -10.93 -2.53
CA SER A 15 -1.98 -11.69 -2.61
C SER A 15 -1.37 -11.73 -4.00
N LEU A 16 -2.21 -11.79 -5.05
CA LEU A 16 -1.71 -11.77 -6.42
C LEU A 16 -1.14 -10.40 -6.78
N LEU A 17 -1.80 -9.32 -6.35
CA LEU A 17 -1.29 -7.97 -6.56
C LEU A 17 0.06 -7.79 -5.84
N VAL A 18 0.15 -8.25 -4.59
CA VAL A 18 1.41 -8.18 -3.83
C VAL A 18 2.51 -8.91 -4.58
N ARG A 19 2.22 -10.12 -5.09
CA ARG A 19 3.21 -10.89 -5.84
C ARG A 19 3.68 -10.12 -7.07
N LYS A 20 2.75 -9.53 -7.81
CA LYS A 20 3.11 -8.77 -9.01
C LYS A 20 3.94 -7.53 -8.68
N MET A 21 3.66 -6.88 -7.56
CA MET A 21 4.46 -5.75 -7.11
C MET A 21 5.87 -6.20 -6.73
N VAL A 22 6.00 -7.32 -6.01
CA VAL A 22 7.30 -7.87 -5.64
C VAL A 22 8.09 -8.28 -6.89
N ASP A 23 7.42 -8.91 -7.86
CA ASP A 23 8.08 -9.29 -9.10
C ASP A 23 8.57 -8.07 -9.88
N ALA A 24 7.77 -7.00 -9.95
CA ALA A 24 8.19 -5.77 -10.60
C ALA A 24 9.40 -5.15 -9.90
N ALA A 25 9.44 -5.21 -8.59
CA ALA A 25 10.57 -4.69 -7.82
C ALA A 25 11.84 -5.51 -8.07
N LYS A 26 11.70 -6.84 -8.17
CA LYS A 26 12.83 -7.71 -8.47
C LYS A 26 13.43 -7.41 -9.85
N GLU A 27 12.58 -7.14 -10.83
CA GLU A 27 13.04 -6.78 -12.18
C GLU A 27 13.86 -5.50 -12.18
N ARG A 28 13.65 -4.63 -11.20
CA ARG A 28 14.33 -3.33 -11.07
C ARG A 28 15.43 -3.37 -10.02
N ASP A 29 15.70 -4.51 -9.42
CA ASP A 29 16.67 -4.64 -8.31
C ASP A 29 16.32 -3.72 -7.13
N LEU A 30 15.03 -3.54 -6.85
CA LEU A 30 14.59 -2.72 -5.72
C LEU A 30 14.30 -3.58 -4.49
N PRO A 31 14.94 -3.27 -3.34
CA PRO A 31 14.63 -4.00 -2.12
C PRO A 31 13.30 -3.50 -1.54
N VAL A 32 12.29 -4.36 -1.52
CA VAL A 32 10.97 -4.01 -1.00
C VAL A 32 10.47 -5.08 -0.03
N GLN A 33 9.69 -4.64 0.94
CA GLN A 33 8.86 -5.52 1.75
C GLN A 33 7.42 -5.03 1.59
N ILE A 34 6.56 -5.88 1.04
CA ILE A 34 5.18 -5.53 0.73
C ILE A 34 4.28 -6.54 1.44
N ASP A 35 3.45 -6.04 2.35
CA ASP A 35 2.54 -6.88 3.12
C ASP A 35 1.13 -6.34 3.01
N ALA A 36 0.14 -7.25 3.08
CA ALA A 36 -1.26 -6.89 3.00
C ALA A 36 -1.97 -7.26 4.29
N TYR A 37 -2.79 -6.33 4.79
CA TYR A 37 -3.54 -6.52 6.03
C TYR A 37 -4.98 -6.04 5.85
N GLY A 38 -5.87 -6.52 6.71
CA GLY A 38 -7.21 -5.95 6.82
C GLY A 38 -7.19 -4.64 7.59
N VAL A 39 -8.27 -3.84 7.45
CA VAL A 39 -8.34 -2.54 8.14
C VAL A 39 -8.30 -2.70 9.66
N ALA A 40 -8.71 -3.84 10.19
CA ALA A 40 -8.65 -4.09 11.64
C ALA A 40 -7.23 -4.13 12.17
N GLU A 41 -6.25 -4.41 11.31
CA GLU A 41 -4.84 -4.51 11.69
C GLU A 41 -4.07 -3.22 11.43
N PHE A 42 -4.72 -2.21 10.85
CA PHE A 42 -4.06 -0.97 10.46
C PHE A 42 -3.30 -0.33 11.63
N ASP A 43 -3.98 -0.13 12.76
CA ASP A 43 -3.38 0.59 13.89
C ASP A 43 -2.10 -0.07 14.42
N MET A 44 -2.04 -1.39 14.39
CA MET A 44 -0.89 -2.13 14.91
C MET A 44 0.25 -2.20 13.91
N GLN A 45 -0.04 -2.14 12.62
CA GLN A 45 0.94 -2.44 11.58
C GLN A 45 1.51 -1.22 10.88
N PHE A 46 0.71 -0.16 10.68
CA PHE A 46 1.13 0.94 9.81
C PHE A 46 2.42 1.64 10.26
N PRO A 47 2.75 1.77 11.56
CA PRO A 47 3.98 2.46 11.93
C PRO A 47 5.26 1.80 11.45
N GLN A 48 5.18 0.54 11.04
CA GLN A 48 6.33 -0.21 10.56
C GLN A 48 6.59 -0.01 9.06
N TYR A 49 5.71 0.74 8.39
CA TYR A 49 5.75 0.91 6.93
C TYR A 49 5.93 2.38 6.56
N GLN A 50 6.40 2.61 5.33
CA GLN A 50 6.66 3.96 4.84
C GLN A 50 5.49 4.54 4.05
N VAL A 51 4.57 3.70 3.62
CA VAL A 51 3.38 4.10 2.87
C VAL A 51 2.31 3.05 3.07
N VAL A 52 1.05 3.50 3.07
CA VAL A 52 -0.10 2.61 3.12
C VAL A 52 -0.98 2.89 1.91
N LEU A 53 -1.30 1.83 1.16
CA LEU A 53 -2.20 1.91 0.02
C LEU A 53 -3.49 1.19 0.36
N LEU A 54 -4.63 1.86 0.14
CA LEU A 54 -5.95 1.31 0.44
C LEU A 54 -6.55 0.66 -0.79
N GLY A 55 -7.06 -0.55 -0.65
CA GLY A 55 -7.85 -1.16 -1.69
C GLY A 55 -9.11 -0.33 -1.94
N PRO A 56 -9.68 -0.37 -3.17
CA PRO A 56 -10.87 0.43 -3.47
C PRO A 56 -12.05 0.16 -2.54
N GLN A 57 -12.12 -1.03 -1.95
CA GLN A 57 -13.20 -1.43 -1.05
C GLN A 57 -13.22 -0.61 0.24
N VAL A 58 -12.07 -0.06 0.64
CA VAL A 58 -11.93 0.67 1.91
C VAL A 58 -11.51 2.12 1.70
N LYS A 59 -11.61 2.63 0.48
CA LYS A 59 -11.21 4.03 0.21
C LYS A 59 -12.04 5.04 0.99
N TYR A 60 -13.25 4.67 1.41
CA TYR A 60 -14.09 5.54 2.24
C TYR A 60 -13.47 5.83 3.60
N MET A 61 -12.48 5.04 4.02
CA MET A 61 -11.78 5.23 5.28
C MET A 61 -10.53 6.11 5.13
N LEU A 62 -10.28 6.62 3.93
CA LEU A 62 -9.04 7.37 3.64
C LEU A 62 -8.80 8.51 4.62
N LYS A 63 -9.81 9.33 4.87
CA LYS A 63 -9.66 10.48 5.76
C LYS A 63 -9.25 10.04 7.17
N MET A 64 -9.96 9.07 7.74
CA MET A 64 -9.69 8.58 9.09
C MET A 64 -8.29 7.99 9.19
N LEU A 65 -7.93 7.12 8.24
CA LEU A 65 -6.63 6.45 8.28
C LEU A 65 -5.48 7.42 8.00
N SER A 66 -5.70 8.40 7.11
CA SER A 66 -4.70 9.44 6.84
C SER A 66 -4.43 10.27 8.09
N GLU A 67 -5.46 10.61 8.84
CA GLU A 67 -5.31 11.40 10.07
C GLU A 67 -4.49 10.64 11.12
N LYS A 68 -4.69 9.32 11.20
CA LYS A 68 -3.91 8.50 12.13
C LYS A 68 -2.44 8.42 11.75
N ALA A 69 -2.15 8.39 10.47
CA ALA A 69 -0.79 8.23 9.97
C ALA A 69 -0.02 9.56 9.83
N ALA A 70 -0.73 10.68 9.78
CA ALA A 70 -0.13 11.99 9.56
C ALA A 70 0.98 12.34 10.57
N PRO A 71 0.81 12.10 11.90
CA PRO A 71 1.86 12.42 12.87
C PRO A 71 3.18 11.69 12.61
N LEU A 72 3.14 10.55 11.92
CA LEU A 72 4.34 9.78 11.58
C LEU A 72 4.84 10.05 10.17
N ASN A 73 4.24 11.00 9.45
CA ASN A 73 4.60 11.33 8.07
C ASN A 73 4.44 10.15 7.12
N ILE A 74 3.47 9.28 7.38
CA ILE A 74 3.21 8.12 6.54
C ILE A 74 2.05 8.44 5.61
N PRO A 75 2.27 8.52 4.28
CA PRO A 75 1.18 8.78 3.35
C PRO A 75 0.23 7.59 3.27
N VAL A 76 -1.07 7.88 3.21
CA VAL A 76 -2.13 6.89 3.03
C VAL A 76 -2.95 7.34 1.84
N GLN A 77 -3.01 6.53 0.79
CA GLN A 77 -3.73 6.85 -0.43
C GLN A 77 -4.44 5.61 -0.97
N PRO A 78 -5.55 5.78 -1.70
CA PRO A 78 -6.22 4.65 -2.32
C PRO A 78 -5.48 4.19 -3.57
N ILE A 79 -5.57 2.90 -3.86
CA ILE A 79 -5.06 2.36 -5.12
C ILE A 79 -6.07 2.70 -6.21
N ASP A 80 -5.57 3.09 -7.39
CA ASP A 80 -6.45 3.31 -8.54
C ASP A 80 -7.28 2.06 -8.83
N THR A 81 -8.58 2.24 -9.04
CA THR A 81 -9.51 1.13 -9.22
C THR A 81 -9.13 0.24 -10.40
N MET A 82 -8.68 0.84 -11.50
CA MET A 82 -8.24 0.09 -12.68
C MET A 82 -6.97 -0.71 -12.40
N ASP A 83 -6.00 -0.09 -11.75
CA ASP A 83 -4.75 -0.76 -11.41
C ASP A 83 -4.99 -1.92 -10.45
N TYR A 84 -5.89 -1.74 -9.51
CA TYR A 84 -6.25 -2.80 -8.56
C TYR A 84 -6.99 -3.94 -9.26
N GLY A 85 -8.00 -3.59 -10.04
CA GLY A 85 -8.85 -4.59 -10.71
C GLY A 85 -8.08 -5.39 -11.75
N MET A 86 -7.16 -4.76 -12.46
CA MET A 86 -6.32 -5.41 -13.46
C MET A 86 -5.00 -5.94 -12.88
N GLN A 87 -4.80 -5.76 -11.58
CA GLN A 87 -3.61 -6.24 -10.86
C GLN A 87 -2.30 -5.75 -11.49
N ARG A 88 -2.25 -4.46 -11.80
CA ARG A 88 -1.07 -3.84 -12.38
C ARG A 88 -0.04 -3.54 -11.30
N GLY A 89 0.68 -4.57 -10.88
CA GLY A 89 1.65 -4.46 -9.78
C GLY A 89 2.72 -3.41 -10.03
N ASP A 90 3.20 -3.28 -11.26
CA ASP A 90 4.19 -2.27 -11.62
C ASP A 90 3.68 -0.85 -11.41
N ASN A 91 2.43 -0.56 -11.82
CA ASN A 91 1.83 0.75 -11.63
C ASN A 91 1.62 1.05 -10.14
N VAL A 92 1.13 0.07 -9.38
CA VAL A 92 0.91 0.25 -7.94
C VAL A 92 2.23 0.45 -7.23
N LEU A 93 3.27 -0.30 -7.60
CA LEU A 93 4.60 -0.13 -7.03
C LEU A 93 5.15 1.27 -7.32
N ASN A 94 5.04 1.75 -8.56
CA ASN A 94 5.48 3.09 -8.94
C ASN A 94 4.78 4.16 -8.11
N TYR A 95 3.48 4.00 -7.91
CA TYR A 95 2.72 4.95 -7.11
C TYR A 95 3.20 4.96 -5.67
N ALA A 96 3.40 3.77 -5.07
CA ALA A 96 3.90 3.67 -3.70
C ALA A 96 5.26 4.35 -3.56
N LEU A 97 6.18 4.10 -4.48
CA LEU A 97 7.51 4.70 -4.44
C LEU A 97 7.44 6.22 -4.57
N SER A 98 6.54 6.73 -5.41
CA SER A 98 6.38 8.19 -5.56
C SER A 98 5.87 8.82 -4.26
N LEU A 99 4.97 8.14 -3.54
CA LEU A 99 4.47 8.65 -2.26
C LEU A 99 5.56 8.63 -1.19
N ILE A 100 6.40 7.61 -1.16
CA ILE A 100 7.51 7.55 -0.22
C ILE A 100 8.48 8.70 -0.49
N ALA A 101 8.81 8.94 -1.74
CA ALA A 101 9.72 10.01 -2.12
C ALA A 101 9.16 11.39 -1.75
N ALA A 102 7.85 11.60 -1.93
CA ALA A 102 7.20 12.86 -1.60
C ALA A 102 7.15 13.12 -0.10
N ALA A 103 7.07 12.07 0.72
CA ALA A 103 6.99 12.19 2.18
C ALA A 103 8.35 12.38 2.84
N HIS A 104 9.39 11.99 2.16
CA HIS A 104 10.76 12.01 2.68
C HIS A 104 11.70 12.80 1.77
#